data_2f501cae676f8ee5bd04c374291174a7
#
_entry.id   2f501cae676f8ee5bd04c374291174a7
#
_cell.length_a   1.000
_cell.length_b   1.000
_cell.length_c   1.000
_cell.angle_alpha   90.00
_cell.angle_beta   90.00
_cell.angle_gamma   90.00
#
_symmetry.space_group_name_H-M   'P 1'
#
loop_
_entity.id
_entity.type
_entity.pdbx_description
1 polymer ?
#
loop_
_entity_poly.entity_id
_entity_poly.type
_entity_poly.pdbx_seq_one_letter_code
_entity_poly.pdbx_strand_id
1 'polypeptide(L)'
;MVNVKNLFGMAVMATALVGCSSNDNLAPDGKDNVGKTGEAYASFTINLPTTTGTGTRGDEPVKDGTPSFDEGAAKEYEVKNGTILIFDKAGLYVTSAQLGTMNPWTPVKTDGVTTAAITTVQLSGVKVGGDYQALVLLNNDVDATTSKVTLPATGTPYATWSADASKVNAEKYASTDGIFMANAPKYIDTESQPTTLVKVANVCASREEAQAKAATTVYVERGLAKVTMQDFTAGGYKVAEGTYKNDNVEIKNWQLDVTNKSTFPIHQLGDLSTGFPAIWSTDRFYDGTNKSFKRVYWGVDPNYSGATLQNLTACQKAFTMIGKNDIKGKTGNDHPQYCLENTFDLSNMMQGQTTRVVFKAVYTPSALVGTTEKTFYKIGNNTAIWKKADLEEQIHTVAVTAMGITDATEQAKYVVKLDATDNNISGEAGQHLIKAENITYTGEGTSQVNPNVVNTINEKLGLKEEGGKITSGIATYLDGVTYYIARIKHFNELTPWTAGEGYGTKNDKYLGRYGVLRNNWYDLSVTSISGLGYPDVPEVKPTVPDDENEQYINVEVKILSWAKRSQQIKL
;
A
#
# COMPACT_ATOMS: atom_id res chain seq x y z
N MET A 1 -8.14 -29.75 34.74
CA MET A 1 -6.92 -29.22 34.13
C MET A 1 -6.94 -27.72 34.33
N VAL A 2 -6.10 -27.23 35.23
CA VAL A 2 -6.00 -25.80 35.57
C VAL A 2 -5.26 -25.10 34.43
N ASN A 3 -5.84 -24.00 33.95
CA ASN A 3 -5.40 -23.30 32.77
C ASN A 3 -4.07 -22.57 33.03
N VAL A 4 -2.98 -23.10 32.49
CA VAL A 4 -1.59 -22.63 32.69
C VAL A 4 -1.35 -21.18 32.21
N LYS A 5 -2.25 -20.63 31.40
CA LYS A 5 -2.14 -19.25 30.89
C LYS A 5 -2.26 -18.16 31.96
N ASN A 6 -2.93 -18.45 33.07
CA ASN A 6 -3.08 -17.45 34.15
C ASN A 6 -1.88 -17.45 35.14
N LEU A 7 -0.99 -18.43 35.06
CA LEU A 7 0.17 -18.50 35.96
C LEU A 7 1.37 -17.69 35.46
N PHE A 8 1.49 -17.50 34.14
CA PHE A 8 2.59 -16.72 33.55
C PHE A 8 2.42 -15.20 33.72
N GLY A 9 1.18 -14.71 33.73
CA GLY A 9 0.91 -13.29 34.01
C GLY A 9 1.30 -12.83 35.42
N MET A 10 1.31 -13.75 36.39
CA MET A 10 1.73 -13.44 37.77
C MET A 10 3.26 -13.47 37.95
N ALA A 11 3.98 -14.24 37.16
CA ALA A 11 5.43 -14.37 37.30
C ALA A 11 6.22 -13.14 36.84
N VAL A 12 5.69 -12.39 35.83
CA VAL A 12 6.32 -11.15 35.34
C VAL A 12 6.13 -9.97 36.29
N MET A 13 5.05 -9.98 37.11
CA MET A 13 4.87 -8.97 38.17
C MET A 13 5.76 -9.20 39.42
N ALA A 14 6.25 -10.42 39.63
CA ALA A 14 7.06 -10.74 40.84
C ALA A 14 8.53 -10.30 40.74
N THR A 15 9.05 -10.06 39.52
CA THR A 15 10.45 -9.62 39.34
C THR A 15 10.67 -8.11 39.42
N ALA A 16 9.59 -7.30 39.43
CA ALA A 16 9.67 -5.85 39.62
C ALA A 16 9.56 -5.41 41.10
N LEU A 17 9.46 -6.35 42.06
CA LEU A 17 9.24 -6.06 43.49
C LEU A 17 10.47 -6.28 44.38
N VAL A 18 11.69 -6.31 43.84
CA VAL A 18 12.90 -6.35 44.67
C VAL A 18 13.51 -4.95 44.74
N GLY A 19 13.06 -4.20 45.72
CA GLY A 19 13.75 -3.01 46.17
C GLY A 19 12.86 -1.88 46.63
N CYS A 20 12.24 -1.99 47.79
CA CYS A 20 12.12 -0.96 48.84
C CYS A 20 11.20 -1.46 49.93
N SER A 21 11.79 -2.15 50.91
CA SER A 21 11.16 -2.32 52.22
C SER A 21 11.42 -1.06 53.04
N SER A 22 10.42 -0.26 53.27
CA SER A 22 10.32 0.56 54.47
C SER A 22 8.90 0.49 54.98
N ASN A 23 8.78 -0.17 56.15
CA ASN A 23 7.61 -0.09 57.00
C ASN A 23 7.30 1.37 57.30
N ASP A 24 6.11 1.83 56.92
CA ASP A 24 5.48 2.91 57.64
C ASP A 24 3.97 2.69 57.70
N ASN A 25 3.45 2.88 58.90
CA ASN A 25 2.10 2.65 59.36
C ASN A 25 1.03 3.33 58.48
N LEU A 26 0.05 2.56 58.07
CA LEU A 26 -1.20 3.03 57.48
C LEU A 26 -2.01 3.83 58.52
N ALA A 27 -2.08 5.13 58.37
CA ALA A 27 -3.09 5.96 59.02
C ALA A 27 -4.37 5.97 58.17
N PRO A 28 -5.57 5.95 58.77
CA PRO A 28 -6.84 5.86 58.07
C PRO A 28 -7.42 7.23 57.69
N ASP A 29 -6.73 7.98 56.84
CA ASP A 29 -7.29 9.21 56.25
C ASP A 29 -6.89 9.36 54.79
N GLY A 30 -7.89 9.24 53.91
CA GLY A 30 -7.76 9.19 52.46
C GLY A 30 -7.26 10.50 51.77
N LYS A 31 -6.43 11.30 52.45
CA LYS A 31 -5.85 12.52 51.90
C LYS A 31 -4.34 12.47 51.64
N ASP A 32 -3.63 11.45 52.07
CA ASP A 32 -2.15 11.43 52.07
C ASP A 32 -1.50 10.79 50.83
N ASN A 33 -2.27 10.36 49.82
CA ASN A 33 -1.70 9.70 48.63
C ASN A 33 -1.42 10.66 47.45
N VAL A 34 -1.72 11.95 47.58
CA VAL A 34 -1.39 12.92 46.57
C VAL A 34 0.14 13.12 46.53
N GLY A 35 0.75 12.67 45.41
CA GLY A 35 2.19 12.83 45.21
C GLY A 35 3.07 11.61 45.52
N LYS A 36 2.53 10.49 46.09
CA LYS A 36 3.27 9.25 46.23
C LYS A 36 3.28 8.43 44.94
N THR A 37 4.41 7.84 44.58
CA THR A 37 4.50 6.84 43.52
C THR A 37 4.04 5.49 44.04
N GLY A 38 3.02 4.90 43.42
CA GLY A 38 2.48 3.61 43.86
C GLY A 38 1.52 3.06 42.80
N GLU A 39 0.49 2.41 43.24
CA GLU A 39 -0.62 1.98 42.41
C GLU A 39 -1.59 3.15 42.20
N ALA A 40 -1.91 3.44 40.96
CA ALA A 40 -2.90 4.43 40.55
C ALA A 40 -3.88 3.84 39.55
N TYR A 41 -5.00 4.50 39.35
CA TYR A 41 -6.05 4.02 38.44
C TYR A 41 -6.45 5.15 37.48
N ALA A 42 -6.73 4.77 36.22
CA ALA A 42 -7.29 5.68 35.22
C ALA A 42 -8.30 4.99 34.34
N SER A 43 -9.34 5.71 33.93
CA SER A 43 -10.37 5.24 32.99
C SER A 43 -10.13 5.80 31.59
N PHE A 44 -10.32 4.93 30.60
CA PHE A 44 -10.15 5.24 29.19
C PHE A 44 -11.38 4.84 28.39
N THR A 45 -11.81 5.74 27.50
CA THR A 45 -12.77 5.44 26.44
C THR A 45 -12.00 5.34 25.14
N ILE A 46 -11.96 4.16 24.55
CA ILE A 46 -11.23 3.89 23.32
C ILE A 46 -12.22 3.83 22.17
N ASN A 47 -12.03 4.67 21.18
CA ASN A 47 -12.91 4.83 20.05
C ASN A 47 -12.19 4.52 18.76
N LEU A 48 -12.81 3.73 17.89
CA LEU A 48 -12.44 3.64 16.48
C LEU A 48 -13.36 4.62 15.72
N PRO A 49 -12.85 5.80 15.36
CA PRO A 49 -13.69 6.84 14.79
C PRO A 49 -14.18 6.47 13.41
N THR A 50 -15.39 6.88 13.12
CA THR A 50 -15.93 6.99 11.79
C THR A 50 -15.90 8.44 11.36
N THR A 51 -15.72 8.73 10.11
CA THR A 51 -15.94 10.08 9.60
C THR A 51 -17.43 10.27 9.37
N THR A 52 -18.12 10.91 10.27
CA THR A 52 -19.50 11.39 10.08
C THR A 52 -19.50 12.82 9.52
N GLY A 53 -18.54 13.19 8.74
CA GLY A 53 -18.50 14.51 8.10
C GLY A 53 -18.89 14.40 6.63
N THR A 54 -19.68 15.34 6.15
CA THR A 54 -19.83 15.67 4.73
C THR A 54 -18.55 16.27 4.14
N GLY A 55 -17.47 16.31 4.90
CA GLY A 55 -16.16 16.76 4.49
C GLY A 55 -15.44 15.73 3.64
N THR A 56 -15.24 16.07 2.42
CA THR A 56 -14.55 15.28 1.42
C THR A 56 -13.04 15.45 1.56
N ARG A 57 -12.32 14.37 1.39
CA ARG A 57 -10.89 14.42 1.09
C ARG A 57 -10.60 14.71 -0.36
N GLY A 58 -11.39 15.31 -1.04
CA GLY A 58 -11.36 15.79 -2.38
C GLY A 58 -12.65 16.53 -2.56
N ASP A 59 -12.63 17.65 -3.21
CA ASP A 59 -13.66 18.68 -3.24
C ASP A 59 -15.01 18.27 -3.87
N GLU A 60 -15.28 16.99 -4.06
CA GLU A 60 -16.58 16.56 -4.55
C GLU A 60 -17.42 15.99 -3.40
N PRO A 61 -18.53 16.64 -3.03
CA PRO A 61 -19.52 16.05 -2.18
C PRO A 61 -20.10 14.80 -2.88
N VAL A 62 -20.29 13.73 -2.11
CA VAL A 62 -21.08 12.60 -2.59
C VAL A 62 -22.44 13.16 -3.02
N LYS A 63 -22.75 13.09 -4.30
CA LYS A 63 -23.93 13.71 -4.92
C LYS A 63 -25.28 13.24 -4.37
N ASP A 64 -25.28 12.18 -3.56
CA ASP A 64 -26.50 11.56 -3.01
C ASP A 64 -26.71 11.79 -1.51
N GLY A 65 -25.85 12.55 -0.84
CA GLY A 65 -26.00 12.89 0.58
C GLY A 65 -25.86 11.73 1.56
N THR A 66 -25.50 10.53 1.10
CA THR A 66 -25.22 9.40 1.98
C THR A 66 -23.77 9.45 2.49
N PRO A 67 -23.54 9.37 3.81
CA PRO A 67 -22.19 9.24 4.34
C PRO A 67 -21.55 7.96 3.78
N SER A 68 -20.48 8.09 3.05
CA SER A 68 -19.78 6.94 2.50
C SER A 68 -18.86 6.31 3.55
N PHE A 69 -19.50 5.61 4.47
CA PHE A 69 -18.91 4.94 5.61
C PHE A 69 -19.15 3.45 5.51
N ASP A 70 -18.10 2.65 5.75
CA ASP A 70 -18.20 1.22 5.93
C ASP A 70 -17.26 0.79 7.05
N GLU A 71 -17.77 0.12 8.06
CA GLU A 71 -17.01 -0.42 9.17
C GLU A 71 -16.06 -1.54 8.74
N GLY A 72 -16.28 -2.10 7.56
CA GLY A 72 -15.59 -3.28 7.07
C GLY A 72 -16.17 -4.57 7.63
N ALA A 73 -15.48 -5.68 7.39
CA ALA A 73 -15.84 -6.97 7.94
C ALA A 73 -15.53 -7.04 9.46
N ALA A 74 -16.27 -7.84 10.21
CA ALA A 74 -16.11 -7.99 11.67
C ALA A 74 -14.65 -8.23 12.09
N LYS A 75 -13.90 -9.06 11.34
CA LYS A 75 -12.47 -9.32 11.59
C LYS A 75 -11.57 -8.09 11.47
N GLU A 76 -12.02 -7.05 10.81
CA GLU A 76 -11.26 -5.82 10.54
C GLU A 76 -11.36 -4.80 11.70
N TYR A 77 -12.31 -4.99 12.61
CA TYR A 77 -12.44 -4.18 13.83
C TYR A 77 -12.43 -5.01 15.12
N GLU A 78 -12.21 -6.33 15.01
CA GLU A 78 -12.05 -7.20 16.16
C GLU A 78 -10.84 -6.82 17.00
N VAL A 79 -11.02 -6.69 18.31
CA VAL A 79 -9.95 -6.45 19.27
C VAL A 79 -9.75 -7.68 20.15
N LYS A 80 -8.62 -8.35 19.98
CA LYS A 80 -8.24 -9.56 20.71
C LYS A 80 -7.49 -9.24 22.00
N ASN A 81 -6.70 -8.17 21.98
CA ASN A 81 -5.93 -7.71 23.12
C ASN A 81 -5.68 -6.20 23.01
N GLY A 82 -5.33 -5.58 24.12
CA GLY A 82 -4.98 -4.17 24.15
C GLY A 82 -4.01 -3.87 25.27
N THR A 83 -3.09 -2.96 25.00
CA THR A 83 -2.10 -2.45 25.92
C THR A 83 -2.14 -0.94 25.93
N ILE A 84 -2.12 -0.33 27.11
CA ILE A 84 -1.92 1.09 27.24
C ILE A 84 -0.50 1.38 27.72
N LEU A 85 0.16 2.31 27.06
CA LEU A 85 1.47 2.82 27.41
C LEU A 85 1.29 4.20 28.05
N ILE A 86 1.97 4.44 29.17
CA ILE A 86 1.94 5.71 29.88
C ILE A 86 3.30 6.39 29.75
N PHE A 87 3.25 7.64 29.35
CA PHE A 87 4.39 8.53 29.25
C PHE A 87 4.21 9.68 30.24
N ASP A 88 5.30 10.19 30.78
CA ASP A 88 5.25 11.41 31.60
C ASP A 88 5.01 12.64 30.70
N LYS A 89 4.91 13.83 31.32
CA LYS A 89 4.69 15.08 30.60
C LYS A 89 5.84 15.46 29.64
N ALA A 90 7.03 14.89 29.83
CA ALA A 90 8.19 15.08 28.96
C ALA A 90 8.22 14.07 27.80
N GLY A 91 7.26 13.14 27.76
CA GLY A 91 7.18 12.09 26.76
C GLY A 91 8.11 10.90 27.03
N LEU A 92 8.59 10.74 28.26
CA LEU A 92 9.38 9.57 28.66
C LEU A 92 8.45 8.42 29.06
N TYR A 93 8.70 7.22 28.52
CA TYR A 93 7.92 6.04 28.87
C TYR A 93 8.09 5.65 30.33
N VAL A 94 6.96 5.50 31.03
CA VAL A 94 6.90 5.16 32.45
C VAL A 94 6.54 3.70 32.66
N THR A 95 5.39 3.27 32.13
CA THR A 95 4.84 1.94 32.37
C THR A 95 3.80 1.57 31.31
N SER A 96 3.38 0.31 31.31
CA SER A 96 2.24 -0.17 30.53
C SER A 96 1.29 -1.00 31.37
N ALA A 97 0.03 -1.07 30.96
CA ALA A 97 -0.98 -1.93 31.55
C ALA A 97 -1.81 -2.61 30.46
N GLN A 98 -2.26 -3.83 30.73
CA GLN A 98 -3.19 -4.54 29.88
C GLN A 98 -4.59 -3.97 30.05
N LEU A 99 -5.31 -3.79 28.97
CA LEU A 99 -6.66 -3.22 28.98
C LEU A 99 -7.73 -4.21 29.46
N GLY A 100 -7.35 -5.46 29.73
CA GLY A 100 -8.27 -6.52 30.13
C GLY A 100 -9.20 -6.98 28.99
N THR A 101 -10.27 -7.66 29.35
CA THR A 101 -11.28 -8.08 28.38
C THR A 101 -12.14 -6.87 28.01
N MET A 102 -11.92 -6.35 26.82
CA MET A 102 -12.73 -5.28 26.26
C MET A 102 -14.01 -5.90 25.67
N ASN A 103 -15.03 -6.07 26.50
CA ASN A 103 -16.26 -6.73 26.08
C ASN A 103 -17.50 -5.86 26.40
N PRO A 104 -18.37 -5.60 25.43
CA PRO A 104 -18.15 -5.89 24.02
C PRO A 104 -17.53 -4.68 23.31
N TRP A 105 -16.56 -4.91 22.47
CA TRP A 105 -16.17 -3.99 21.41
C TRP A 105 -17.29 -4.01 20.37
N THR A 106 -18.36 -3.29 20.66
CA THR A 106 -19.56 -3.29 19.82
C THR A 106 -19.55 -2.13 18.86
N PRO A 107 -20.01 -2.34 17.61
CA PRO A 107 -20.25 -1.24 16.69
C PRO A 107 -21.24 -0.24 17.31
N VAL A 108 -20.80 1.00 17.50
CA VAL A 108 -21.63 2.11 17.92
C VAL A 108 -21.86 2.98 16.69
N LYS A 109 -23.07 2.94 16.14
CA LYS A 109 -23.44 3.69 14.91
C LYS A 109 -23.80 5.16 15.16
N THR A 110 -23.44 5.72 16.29
CA THR A 110 -23.78 7.09 16.66
C THR A 110 -22.52 7.94 16.86
N ASP A 111 -22.62 9.21 16.53
CA ASP A 111 -21.62 10.26 16.81
C ASP A 111 -20.20 10.06 16.23
N GLY A 112 -20.09 9.47 15.05
CA GLY A 112 -18.80 9.37 14.37
C GLY A 112 -17.84 8.31 14.94
N VAL A 113 -18.39 7.31 15.63
CA VAL A 113 -17.62 6.21 16.22
C VAL A 113 -18.19 4.87 15.75
N THR A 114 -17.33 3.99 15.20
CA THR A 114 -17.74 2.63 14.79
C THR A 114 -17.87 1.71 15.99
N THR A 115 -16.87 1.76 16.87
CA THR A 115 -16.76 0.91 18.05
C THR A 115 -16.18 1.70 19.19
N ALA A 116 -16.65 1.45 20.39
CA ALA A 116 -16.11 2.07 21.60
C ALA A 116 -16.04 1.05 22.74
N ALA A 117 -15.06 1.21 23.60
CA ALA A 117 -14.96 0.48 24.86
C ALA A 117 -14.48 1.40 25.98
N ILE A 118 -15.04 1.21 27.15
CA ILE A 118 -14.61 1.91 28.37
C ILE A 118 -13.92 0.89 29.26
N THR A 119 -12.73 1.21 29.73
CA THR A 119 -11.97 0.36 30.63
C THR A 119 -11.26 1.19 31.71
N THR A 120 -11.13 0.61 32.90
CA THR A 120 -10.37 1.19 34.01
C THR A 120 -9.18 0.30 34.32
N VAL A 121 -7.99 0.84 34.23
CA VAL A 121 -6.73 0.12 34.42
C VAL A 121 -6.02 0.56 35.69
N GLN A 122 -5.26 -0.36 36.25
CA GLN A 122 -4.30 -0.10 37.31
C GLN A 122 -2.95 0.23 36.68
N LEU A 123 -2.33 1.30 37.14
CA LEU A 123 -1.06 1.83 36.62
C LEU A 123 -0.02 1.79 37.74
N SER A 124 1.05 1.04 37.55
CA SER A 124 2.17 0.96 38.50
C SER A 124 3.21 2.04 38.22
N GLY A 125 3.82 2.60 39.25
CA GLY A 125 4.87 3.61 39.12
C GLY A 125 4.37 5.00 38.72
N VAL A 126 3.06 5.23 38.78
CA VAL A 126 2.40 6.48 38.42
C VAL A 126 1.91 7.21 39.67
N LYS A 127 2.08 8.53 39.74
CA LYS A 127 1.60 9.34 40.87
C LYS A 127 0.14 9.70 40.71
N VAL A 128 -0.65 9.55 41.76
CA VAL A 128 -2.02 10.06 41.81
C VAL A 128 -2.03 11.57 41.59
N GLY A 129 -2.89 12.05 40.71
CA GLY A 129 -2.99 13.46 40.32
C GLY A 129 -1.82 13.97 39.47
N GLY A 130 -0.90 13.12 39.05
CA GLY A 130 0.21 13.51 38.18
C GLY A 130 -0.20 13.74 36.72
N ASP A 131 0.63 14.46 35.98
CA ASP A 131 0.45 14.73 34.54
C ASP A 131 1.09 13.63 33.71
N TYR A 132 0.27 12.91 32.96
CA TYR A 132 0.70 11.81 32.10
C TYR A 132 0.01 11.86 30.74
N GLN A 133 0.61 11.16 29.79
CA GLN A 133 0.08 10.98 28.44
C GLN A 133 -0.05 9.47 28.14
N ALA A 134 -1.03 9.12 27.32
CA ALA A 134 -1.39 7.74 27.03
C ALA A 134 -1.30 7.43 25.55
N LEU A 135 -0.80 6.24 25.23
CA LEU A 135 -0.84 5.60 23.93
C LEU A 135 -1.49 4.22 24.07
N VAL A 136 -2.51 3.95 23.29
CA VAL A 136 -3.17 2.65 23.21
C VAL A 136 -2.64 1.88 22.01
N LEU A 137 -2.30 0.62 22.21
CA LEU A 137 -2.00 -0.35 21.16
C LEU A 137 -3.02 -1.48 21.26
N LEU A 138 -3.75 -1.74 20.18
CA LEU A 138 -4.70 -2.85 20.09
C LEU A 138 -4.16 -3.90 19.12
N ASN A 139 -4.39 -5.17 19.45
CA ASN A 139 -3.93 -6.31 18.67
C ASN A 139 -2.40 -6.37 18.48
N ASN A 140 -1.65 -5.91 19.49
CA ASN A 140 -0.18 -5.93 19.44
C ASN A 140 0.42 -7.27 19.91
N ASP A 141 -0.35 -8.12 20.55
CA ASP A 141 0.09 -9.23 21.38
C ASP A 141 0.99 -8.83 22.55
N VAL A 142 0.94 -9.64 23.61
CA VAL A 142 1.70 -9.38 24.84
C VAL A 142 3.01 -10.17 24.88
N ASP A 143 3.14 -11.20 24.05
CA ASP A 143 4.36 -12.00 23.94
C ASP A 143 5.34 -11.31 23.00
N ALA A 144 6.57 -11.09 23.46
CA ALA A 144 7.62 -10.44 22.68
C ALA A 144 7.92 -11.19 21.36
N THR A 145 7.68 -12.50 21.30
CA THR A 145 7.91 -13.30 20.09
C THR A 145 6.78 -13.17 19.06
N THR A 146 5.58 -12.78 19.48
CA THR A 146 4.40 -12.63 18.62
C THR A 146 3.98 -11.18 18.43
N SER A 147 4.50 -10.24 19.22
CA SER A 147 4.16 -8.83 19.14
C SER A 147 4.48 -8.23 17.78
N LYS A 148 3.59 -7.36 17.32
CA LYS A 148 3.73 -6.61 16.06
C LYS A 148 4.68 -5.43 16.22
N VAL A 149 4.66 -4.83 17.42
CA VAL A 149 5.49 -3.68 17.80
C VAL A 149 6.16 -3.98 19.15
N THR A 150 7.47 -3.81 19.22
CA THR A 150 8.24 -3.92 20.46
C THR A 150 8.02 -2.69 21.32
N LEU A 151 7.59 -2.87 22.56
CA LEU A 151 7.35 -1.78 23.50
C LEU A 151 8.65 -1.06 23.88
N PRO A 152 8.58 0.24 24.24
CA PRO A 152 9.75 0.98 24.72
C PRO A 152 10.24 0.46 26.08
N ALA A 153 11.53 0.62 26.37
CA ALA A 153 12.06 0.45 27.71
C ALA A 153 11.75 1.69 28.56
N THR A 154 11.64 1.52 29.89
CA THR A 154 11.38 2.62 30.82
C THR A 154 12.39 3.75 30.63
N GLY A 155 11.91 4.99 30.57
CA GLY A 155 12.71 6.18 30.30
C GLY A 155 13.00 6.47 28.83
N THR A 156 12.58 5.59 27.91
CA THR A 156 12.74 5.85 26.47
C THR A 156 11.80 6.98 26.03
N PRO A 157 12.30 8.01 25.30
CA PRO A 157 11.45 9.05 24.76
C PRO A 157 10.48 8.51 23.72
N TYR A 158 9.22 8.93 23.78
CA TYR A 158 8.20 8.61 22.79
C TYR A 158 8.66 8.92 21.34
N ALA A 159 9.21 10.12 21.14
CA ALA A 159 9.66 10.57 19.82
C ALA A 159 10.74 9.63 19.22
N THR A 160 11.65 9.12 20.05
CA THR A 160 12.70 8.18 19.59
C THR A 160 12.11 6.81 19.24
N TRP A 161 11.28 6.26 20.13
CA TRP A 161 10.70 4.94 19.92
C TRP A 161 9.70 4.92 18.76
N SER A 162 8.84 5.92 18.67
CA SER A 162 7.81 5.98 17.64
C SER A 162 8.36 6.18 16.23
N ALA A 163 9.54 6.77 16.11
CA ALA A 163 10.25 6.99 14.84
C ALA A 163 11.26 5.87 14.51
N ASP A 164 11.26 4.77 15.24
CA ASP A 164 12.17 3.64 15.02
C ASP A 164 11.45 2.45 14.35
N ALA A 165 11.55 2.35 13.03
CA ALA A 165 10.95 1.26 12.26
C ALA A 165 11.50 -0.13 12.65
N SER A 166 12.69 -0.23 13.29
CA SER A 166 13.22 -1.50 13.79
C SER A 166 12.41 -2.11 14.93
N LYS A 167 11.52 -1.34 15.55
CA LYS A 167 10.59 -1.80 16.58
C LYS A 167 9.40 -2.58 16.01
N VAL A 168 9.24 -2.60 14.68
CA VAL A 168 8.10 -3.23 14.01
C VAL A 168 8.53 -4.54 13.35
N ASN A 169 7.81 -5.61 13.65
CA ASN A 169 7.82 -6.81 12.82
C ASN A 169 6.80 -6.62 11.69
N ALA A 170 7.27 -6.20 10.52
CA ALA A 170 6.40 -5.80 9.41
C ALA A 170 5.48 -6.94 8.92
N GLU A 171 5.97 -8.18 8.90
CA GLU A 171 5.17 -9.35 8.51
C GLU A 171 3.99 -9.58 9.47
N LYS A 172 4.24 -9.52 10.77
CA LYS A 172 3.19 -9.64 11.78
C LYS A 172 2.27 -8.42 11.80
N TYR A 173 2.82 -7.22 11.62
CA TYR A 173 2.06 -5.99 11.54
C TYR A 173 1.06 -6.01 10.38
N ALA A 174 1.46 -6.56 9.24
CA ALA A 174 0.61 -6.75 8.07
C ALA A 174 -0.44 -7.88 8.22
N SER A 175 -0.42 -8.63 9.33
CA SER A 175 -1.39 -9.69 9.57
C SER A 175 -2.81 -9.14 9.69
N THR A 176 -3.75 -9.81 9.04
CA THR A 176 -5.19 -9.52 9.12
C THR A 176 -5.89 -10.27 10.26
N ASP A 177 -5.18 -11.14 10.96
CA ASP A 177 -5.67 -11.79 12.18
C ASP A 177 -5.48 -10.85 13.38
N GLY A 178 -6.51 -10.07 13.68
CA GLY A 178 -6.43 -8.95 14.60
C GLY A 178 -5.59 -7.81 14.03
N ILE A 179 -6.18 -6.96 13.21
CA ILE A 179 -5.49 -5.80 12.62
C ILE A 179 -4.95 -4.89 13.74
N PHE A 180 -3.66 -4.55 13.64
CA PHE A 180 -3.03 -3.63 14.58
C PHE A 180 -3.70 -2.26 14.53
N MET A 181 -3.97 -1.66 15.70
CA MET A 181 -4.50 -0.31 15.83
C MET A 181 -3.74 0.44 16.92
N ALA A 182 -3.55 1.73 16.73
CA ALA A 182 -2.94 2.62 17.71
C ALA A 182 -3.60 4.00 17.68
N ASN A 183 -3.21 4.87 18.63
CA ASN A 183 -3.71 6.24 18.63
C ASN A 183 -3.55 6.87 17.24
N ALA A 184 -4.64 7.45 16.75
CA ALA A 184 -4.60 8.31 15.57
C ALA A 184 -4.10 9.71 15.95
N PRO A 185 -3.21 10.33 15.16
CA PRO A 185 -2.82 11.71 15.38
C PRO A 185 -4.04 12.62 15.22
N LYS A 186 -4.19 13.53 16.18
CA LYS A 186 -5.31 14.46 16.26
C LYS A 186 -4.82 15.89 16.27
N TYR A 187 -5.40 16.73 15.43
CA TYR A 187 -5.22 18.16 15.48
C TYR A 187 -6.20 18.77 16.49
N ILE A 188 -5.69 19.56 17.43
CA ILE A 188 -6.46 20.25 18.45
C ILE A 188 -6.42 21.74 18.15
N ASP A 189 -7.59 22.39 18.04
CA ASP A 189 -7.69 23.83 17.66
C ASP A 189 -6.90 24.79 18.55
N THR A 190 -6.70 24.39 19.81
CA THR A 190 -5.95 25.19 20.79
C THR A 190 -4.45 24.98 20.74
N GLU A 191 -4.00 24.01 19.96
CA GLU A 191 -2.60 23.64 19.82
C GLU A 191 -2.14 23.87 18.37
N SER A 192 -0.93 24.37 18.20
CA SER A 192 -0.36 24.64 16.88
C SER A 192 0.07 23.40 16.11
N GLN A 193 0.09 22.24 16.77
CA GLN A 193 0.57 20.97 16.21
C GLN A 193 -0.36 19.82 16.60
N PRO A 194 -0.55 18.84 15.70
CA PRO A 194 -1.28 17.63 16.05
C PRO A 194 -0.50 16.77 17.04
N THR A 195 -1.21 16.03 17.87
CA THR A 195 -0.63 15.12 18.85
C THR A 195 -1.19 13.71 18.72
N THR A 196 -0.33 12.72 18.89
CA THR A 196 -0.70 11.30 18.94
C THR A 196 -0.87 10.84 20.39
N LEU A 197 -0.07 11.35 21.32
CA LEU A 197 -0.24 11.10 22.73
C LEU A 197 -1.44 11.89 23.27
N VAL A 198 -2.24 11.26 24.12
CA VAL A 198 -3.43 11.86 24.71
C VAL A 198 -3.19 12.12 26.20
N LYS A 199 -3.44 13.35 26.66
CA LYS A 199 -3.32 13.68 28.08
C LYS A 199 -4.32 12.83 28.90
N VAL A 200 -3.82 12.17 29.95
CA VAL A 200 -4.65 11.39 30.88
C VAL A 200 -5.49 12.34 31.71
N ALA A 201 -6.81 12.20 31.62
CA ALA A 201 -7.74 13.15 32.24
C ALA A 201 -7.69 13.09 33.77
N ASN A 202 -7.63 11.88 34.33
CA ASN A 202 -7.65 11.67 35.77
C ASN A 202 -6.78 10.48 36.15
N VAL A 203 -5.87 10.68 37.10
CA VAL A 203 -5.08 9.62 37.75
C VAL A 203 -5.49 9.57 39.21
N CYS A 204 -6.18 8.49 39.60
CA CYS A 204 -6.92 8.35 40.84
C CYS A 204 -6.27 7.35 41.79
N ALA A 205 -6.59 7.46 43.07
CA ALA A 205 -6.06 6.57 44.11
C ALA A 205 -6.77 5.20 44.14
N SER A 206 -8.01 5.12 43.62
CA SER A 206 -8.77 3.86 43.58
C SER A 206 -9.48 3.67 42.22
N ARG A 207 -9.88 2.44 41.97
CA ARG A 207 -10.65 2.05 40.78
C ARG A 207 -12.00 2.73 40.75
N GLU A 208 -12.67 2.79 41.89
CA GLU A 208 -14.00 3.38 42.06
C GLU A 208 -13.95 4.88 41.75
N GLU A 209 -12.93 5.57 42.26
CA GLU A 209 -12.71 7.00 41.96
C GLU A 209 -12.48 7.23 40.47
N ALA A 210 -11.67 6.39 39.82
CA ALA A 210 -11.39 6.50 38.38
C ALA A 210 -12.64 6.23 37.54
N GLN A 211 -13.51 5.31 37.97
CA GLN A 211 -14.79 5.03 37.29
C GLN A 211 -15.83 6.14 37.46
N ALA A 212 -15.76 6.87 38.57
CA ALA A 212 -16.69 7.96 38.87
C ALA A 212 -16.29 9.27 38.13
N LYS A 213 -15.05 9.39 37.66
CA LYS A 213 -14.54 10.56 36.95
C LYS A 213 -14.60 10.38 35.43
N ALA A 214 -14.48 11.48 34.70
CA ALA A 214 -14.43 11.46 33.24
C ALA A 214 -13.26 10.61 32.75
N ALA A 215 -13.55 9.67 31.87
CA ALA A 215 -12.55 8.83 31.24
C ALA A 215 -11.72 9.63 30.19
N THR A 216 -10.47 9.22 29.99
CA THR A 216 -9.62 9.75 28.92
C THR A 216 -10.11 9.20 27.58
N THR A 217 -10.48 10.06 26.67
CA THR A 217 -10.93 9.66 25.33
C THR A 217 -9.75 9.48 24.40
N VAL A 218 -9.59 8.27 23.87
CA VAL A 218 -8.56 7.91 22.90
C VAL A 218 -9.23 7.50 21.59
N TYR A 219 -8.76 8.04 20.48
CA TYR A 219 -9.17 7.63 19.15
C TYR A 219 -8.05 6.81 18.53
N VAL A 220 -8.40 5.64 17.99
CA VAL A 220 -7.43 4.73 17.36
C VAL A 220 -7.68 4.61 15.87
N GLU A 221 -6.65 4.25 15.14
CA GLU A 221 -6.72 3.95 13.72
C GLU A 221 -6.03 2.62 13.40
N ARG A 222 -6.47 1.96 12.34
CA ARG A 222 -5.84 0.74 11.84
C ARG A 222 -4.50 1.06 11.20
N GLY A 223 -3.51 0.19 11.39
CA GLY A 223 -2.16 0.36 10.84
C GLY A 223 -2.03 0.00 9.36
N LEU A 224 -3.07 -0.58 8.74
CA LEU A 224 -3.04 -1.01 7.34
C LEU A 224 -3.93 -0.15 6.46
N ALA A 225 -3.62 -0.14 5.17
CA ALA A 225 -4.53 0.24 4.10
C ALA A 225 -5.27 -1.00 3.57
N LYS A 226 -6.53 -0.84 3.17
CA LYS A 226 -7.37 -1.87 2.53
C LYS A 226 -7.61 -1.47 1.08
N VAL A 227 -7.49 -2.44 0.16
CA VAL A 227 -7.79 -2.25 -1.26
C VAL A 227 -8.73 -3.34 -1.72
N THR A 228 -9.81 -2.97 -2.40
CA THR A 228 -10.75 -3.87 -3.07
C THR A 228 -10.88 -3.50 -4.52
N MET A 229 -11.36 -4.44 -5.33
CA MET A 229 -11.61 -4.26 -6.74
C MET A 229 -13.07 -4.61 -7.02
N GLN A 230 -13.81 -3.70 -7.63
CA GLN A 230 -15.16 -3.95 -8.11
C GLN A 230 -15.16 -5.00 -9.23
N ASP A 231 -16.30 -5.66 -9.45
CA ASP A 231 -16.43 -6.66 -10.48
C ASP A 231 -16.09 -6.10 -11.85
N PHE A 232 -15.31 -6.86 -12.61
CA PHE A 232 -14.98 -6.51 -13.98
C PHE A 232 -16.19 -6.65 -14.89
N THR A 233 -16.22 -5.84 -15.97
CA THR A 233 -17.29 -5.90 -16.95
C THR A 233 -17.42 -7.31 -17.54
N ALA A 234 -18.60 -7.89 -17.41
CA ALA A 234 -18.91 -9.21 -17.97
C ALA A 234 -18.72 -9.21 -19.49
N GLY A 235 -17.97 -10.19 -20.00
CA GLY A 235 -17.61 -10.26 -21.42
C GLY A 235 -16.46 -9.35 -21.84
N GLY A 236 -15.88 -8.62 -20.91
CA GLY A 236 -14.71 -7.77 -21.13
C GLY A 236 -15.02 -6.34 -21.57
N TYR A 237 -13.96 -5.59 -21.79
CA TYR A 237 -13.97 -4.18 -22.21
C TYR A 237 -13.68 -4.09 -23.70
N LYS A 238 -14.55 -3.41 -24.45
CA LYS A 238 -14.30 -3.09 -25.86
C LYS A 238 -13.45 -1.84 -25.95
N VAL A 239 -12.37 -1.90 -26.72
CA VAL A 239 -11.60 -0.71 -27.10
C VAL A 239 -12.46 0.15 -28.01
N ALA A 240 -12.81 1.36 -27.55
CA ALA A 240 -13.78 2.21 -28.24
C ALA A 240 -13.20 2.96 -29.43
N GLU A 241 -11.92 3.34 -29.36
CA GLU A 241 -11.28 4.27 -30.30
C GLU A 241 -9.84 3.84 -30.66
N GLY A 242 -9.24 4.52 -31.61
CA GLY A 242 -7.84 4.34 -31.98
C GLY A 242 -7.56 3.09 -32.82
N THR A 243 -6.28 2.74 -32.89
CA THR A 243 -5.76 1.64 -33.73
C THR A 243 -6.34 0.27 -33.36
N TYR A 244 -6.67 0.07 -32.10
CA TYR A 244 -7.16 -1.19 -31.56
C TYR A 244 -8.69 -1.21 -31.38
N LYS A 245 -9.39 -0.32 -32.04
CA LYS A 245 -10.85 -0.23 -31.98
C LYS A 245 -11.52 -1.58 -32.28
N ASN A 246 -12.52 -1.93 -31.47
CA ASN A 246 -13.27 -3.19 -31.47
C ASN A 246 -12.53 -4.41 -30.92
N ASP A 247 -11.27 -4.30 -30.54
CA ASP A 247 -10.59 -5.35 -29.79
C ASP A 247 -11.23 -5.53 -28.41
N ASN A 248 -11.12 -6.71 -27.84
CA ASN A 248 -11.74 -7.02 -26.56
C ASN A 248 -10.69 -7.38 -25.50
N VAL A 249 -10.89 -6.91 -24.28
CA VAL A 249 -9.98 -7.17 -23.16
C VAL A 249 -10.77 -7.71 -21.99
N GLU A 250 -10.47 -8.94 -21.60
CA GLU A 250 -11.10 -9.59 -20.44
C GLU A 250 -10.11 -9.69 -19.29
N ILE A 251 -10.30 -8.86 -18.25
CA ILE A 251 -9.46 -8.90 -17.06
C ILE A 251 -9.77 -10.16 -16.26
N LYS A 252 -8.74 -10.89 -15.85
CA LYS A 252 -8.88 -12.14 -15.11
C LYS A 252 -8.55 -12.00 -13.63
N ASN A 253 -7.48 -11.28 -13.31
CA ASN A 253 -7.00 -11.08 -11.94
C ASN A 253 -6.32 -9.72 -11.80
N TRP A 254 -6.13 -9.31 -10.55
CA TRP A 254 -5.37 -8.12 -10.18
C TRP A 254 -4.50 -8.38 -8.95
N GLN A 255 -3.50 -7.56 -8.70
CA GLN A 255 -2.65 -7.65 -7.52
C GLN A 255 -2.04 -6.30 -7.19
N LEU A 256 -1.90 -6.00 -5.89
CA LEU A 256 -1.05 -4.90 -5.44
C LEU A 256 0.41 -5.22 -5.71
N ASP A 257 1.15 -4.22 -6.16
CA ASP A 257 2.58 -4.27 -6.42
C ASP A 257 3.27 -3.03 -5.83
N VAL A 258 4.56 -3.12 -5.59
CA VAL A 258 5.34 -2.07 -4.94
C VAL A 258 4.75 -1.72 -3.57
N THR A 259 4.59 -2.73 -2.71
CA THR A 259 4.07 -2.55 -1.36
C THR A 259 5.20 -2.43 -0.34
N ASN A 260 5.05 -1.58 0.65
CA ASN A 260 6.06 -1.30 1.67
C ASN A 260 6.47 -2.53 2.47
N LYS A 261 7.76 -2.66 2.76
CA LYS A 261 8.33 -3.68 3.65
C LYS A 261 8.54 -3.20 5.08
N SER A 262 8.47 -1.90 5.31
CA SER A 262 8.68 -1.29 6.63
C SER A 262 7.59 -0.28 6.95
N THR A 263 7.33 -0.08 8.23
CA THR A 263 6.46 0.98 8.74
C THR A 263 6.96 1.44 10.11
N PHE A 264 6.57 2.62 10.55
CA PHE A 264 6.79 3.04 11.93
C PHE A 264 5.78 2.37 12.87
N PRO A 265 6.11 2.22 14.18
CA PRO A 265 5.23 1.63 15.18
C PRO A 265 3.82 2.23 15.16
N ILE A 266 3.77 3.54 15.01
CA ILE A 266 2.55 4.33 14.95
C ILE A 266 2.68 5.38 13.84
N HIS A 267 1.58 6.05 13.55
CA HIS A 267 1.54 7.12 12.56
C HIS A 267 2.52 8.24 12.92
N GLN A 268 3.50 8.49 12.06
CA GLN A 268 4.48 9.55 12.22
C GLN A 268 4.10 10.77 11.38
N LEU A 269 4.09 11.93 12.03
CA LEU A 269 3.80 13.20 11.37
C LEU A 269 5.08 13.89 10.89
N GLY A 270 6.22 13.60 11.54
CA GLY A 270 7.48 14.28 11.25
C GLY A 270 7.34 15.79 11.31
N ASP A 271 7.91 16.45 10.34
CA ASP A 271 7.88 17.89 10.15
C ASP A 271 6.88 18.36 9.08
N LEU A 272 5.85 17.54 8.75
CA LEU A 272 4.88 17.86 7.70
C LEU A 272 4.26 19.25 7.84
N SER A 273 3.96 19.68 9.06
CA SER A 273 3.37 21.01 9.32
C SER A 273 4.33 22.17 9.05
N THR A 274 5.63 21.97 9.22
CA THR A 274 6.68 22.97 8.97
C THR A 274 7.31 22.81 7.60
N GLY A 275 7.43 21.59 7.10
CA GLY A 275 7.97 21.29 5.78
C GLY A 275 7.05 21.69 4.62
N PHE A 276 5.73 21.62 4.84
CA PHE A 276 4.71 21.91 3.83
C PHE A 276 3.64 22.92 4.33
N PRO A 277 4.01 24.09 4.82
CA PRO A 277 3.08 25.01 5.49
C PRO A 277 1.95 25.50 4.56
N ALA A 278 2.18 25.57 3.25
CA ALA A 278 1.19 26.07 2.29
C ALA A 278 0.00 25.11 2.10
N ILE A 279 0.21 23.82 2.32
CA ILE A 279 -0.83 22.78 2.13
C ILE A 279 -1.22 22.10 3.43
N TRP A 280 -0.47 22.31 4.52
CA TRP A 280 -0.73 21.70 5.81
C TRP A 280 -2.12 22.05 6.37
N SER A 281 -2.53 23.30 6.25
CA SER A 281 -3.82 23.78 6.75
C SER A 281 -5.02 23.45 5.86
N THR A 282 -4.81 22.70 4.78
CA THR A 282 -5.88 22.27 3.87
C THR A 282 -6.49 20.95 4.33
N ASP A 283 -7.72 20.68 3.91
CA ASP A 283 -8.41 19.40 4.19
C ASP A 283 -7.69 18.17 3.62
N ARG A 284 -6.63 18.38 2.86
CA ARG A 284 -5.75 17.34 2.33
C ARG A 284 -5.00 16.59 3.44
N PHE A 285 -4.57 17.28 4.49
CA PHE A 285 -3.77 16.69 5.56
C PHE A 285 -4.53 16.43 6.84
N TYR A 286 -5.56 17.19 7.13
CA TYR A 286 -6.42 16.98 8.29
C TYR A 286 -7.88 17.31 7.99
N ASP A 287 -8.79 16.68 8.70
CA ASP A 287 -10.22 16.95 8.60
C ASP A 287 -10.58 18.19 9.45
N GLY A 288 -10.67 19.35 8.80
CA GLY A 288 -11.07 20.60 9.44
C GLY A 288 -12.56 20.69 9.78
N THR A 289 -13.39 19.81 9.23
CA THR A 289 -14.85 19.84 9.39
C THR A 289 -15.34 19.05 10.59
N ASN A 290 -14.61 18.01 10.99
CA ASN A 290 -14.96 17.18 12.14
C ASN A 290 -14.50 17.85 13.45
N LYS A 291 -15.41 18.57 14.10
CA LYS A 291 -15.14 19.30 15.35
C LYS A 291 -14.78 18.36 16.52
N SER A 292 -15.24 17.12 16.50
CA SER A 292 -14.99 16.15 17.57
C SER A 292 -13.65 15.46 17.44
N PHE A 293 -13.22 15.20 16.21
CA PHE A 293 -11.97 14.50 15.90
C PHE A 293 -11.37 15.00 14.60
N LYS A 294 -10.39 15.90 14.69
CA LYS A 294 -9.64 16.40 13.54
C LYS A 294 -8.49 15.46 13.22
N ARG A 295 -8.75 14.52 12.36
CA ARG A 295 -7.78 13.50 11.97
C ARG A 295 -6.72 14.04 11.02
N VAL A 296 -5.47 13.69 11.28
CA VAL A 296 -4.38 13.88 10.32
C VAL A 296 -4.29 12.64 9.43
N TYR A 297 -4.14 12.84 8.14
CA TYR A 297 -4.19 11.77 7.15
C TYR A 297 -2.82 11.33 6.65
N TRP A 298 -1.98 12.28 6.22
CA TRP A 298 -0.67 11.98 5.67
C TRP A 298 0.35 11.73 6.78
N GLY A 299 1.29 10.80 6.53
CA GLY A 299 2.34 10.45 7.47
C GLY A 299 3.69 10.33 6.79
N VAL A 300 4.74 10.28 7.60
CA VAL A 300 6.10 9.99 7.15
C VAL A 300 6.30 8.48 7.07
N ASP A 301 6.94 8.04 5.99
CA ASP A 301 7.19 6.64 5.67
C ASP A 301 8.68 6.31 5.81
N PRO A 302 9.06 5.26 6.58
CA PRO A 302 10.46 4.93 6.79
C PRO A 302 11.17 4.40 5.54
N ASN A 303 10.41 3.94 4.51
CA ASN A 303 11.02 3.36 3.31
C ASN A 303 11.71 4.40 2.44
N TYR A 304 11.37 5.68 2.62
CA TYR A 304 11.99 6.80 1.90
C TYR A 304 13.12 7.47 2.68
N SER A 305 13.26 7.23 3.98
CA SER A 305 14.28 7.84 4.82
C SER A 305 15.67 7.26 4.54
N GLY A 306 16.61 8.09 4.11
CA GLY A 306 18.02 7.76 3.98
C GLY A 306 18.42 6.82 2.82
N ALA A 307 17.47 6.40 1.97
CA ALA A 307 17.76 5.53 0.84
C ALA A 307 17.70 6.30 -0.48
N THR A 308 18.78 6.19 -1.27
CA THR A 308 18.74 6.64 -2.67
C THR A 308 18.04 5.55 -3.50
N LEU A 309 16.73 5.65 -3.65
CA LEU A 309 15.90 4.69 -4.40
C LEU A 309 16.07 4.86 -5.93
N GLN A 310 17.31 5.02 -6.39
CA GLN A 310 17.64 5.33 -7.78
C GLN A 310 17.85 4.11 -8.67
N ASN A 311 17.72 2.91 -8.12
CA ASN A 311 17.88 1.67 -8.86
C ASN A 311 16.93 0.57 -8.34
N LEU A 312 16.70 -0.41 -9.20
CA LEU A 312 15.77 -1.51 -8.92
C LEU A 312 16.12 -2.29 -7.64
N THR A 313 17.40 -2.56 -7.40
CA THR A 313 17.85 -3.30 -6.21
C THR A 313 17.53 -2.54 -4.91
N ALA A 314 17.70 -1.22 -4.91
CA ALA A 314 17.33 -0.39 -3.75
C ALA A 314 15.82 -0.39 -3.53
N CYS A 315 15.03 -0.25 -4.60
CA CYS A 315 13.57 -0.35 -4.51
C CYS A 315 13.13 -1.72 -4.01
N GLN A 316 13.71 -2.81 -4.50
CA GLN A 316 13.39 -4.18 -4.05
C GLN A 316 13.74 -4.44 -2.58
N LYS A 317 14.66 -3.70 -1.98
CA LYS A 317 14.94 -3.76 -0.53
C LYS A 317 13.83 -3.10 0.29
N ALA A 318 13.30 -1.99 -0.18
CA ALA A 318 12.29 -1.19 0.51
C ALA A 318 10.85 -1.67 0.23
N PHE A 319 10.60 -2.21 -0.96
CA PHE A 319 9.27 -2.58 -1.44
C PHE A 319 9.22 -4.03 -1.92
N THR A 320 8.06 -4.66 -1.75
CA THR A 320 7.74 -5.96 -2.36
C THR A 320 7.28 -5.72 -3.79
N MET A 321 7.95 -6.35 -4.75
CA MET A 321 7.59 -6.35 -6.16
C MET A 321 7.16 -7.74 -6.58
N ILE A 322 6.08 -7.81 -7.35
CA ILE A 322 5.45 -9.07 -7.76
C ILE A 322 5.89 -9.49 -9.16
N GLY A 323 5.85 -10.79 -9.42
CA GLY A 323 5.95 -11.37 -10.75
C GLY A 323 4.57 -11.79 -11.30
N LYS A 324 4.52 -12.16 -12.57
CA LYS A 324 3.28 -12.58 -13.26
C LYS A 324 2.51 -13.73 -12.58
N ASN A 325 3.21 -14.58 -11.84
CA ASN A 325 2.60 -15.74 -11.14
C ASN A 325 1.92 -15.34 -9.82
N ASP A 326 2.18 -14.13 -9.33
CA ASP A 326 1.65 -13.63 -8.07
C ASP A 326 0.30 -12.90 -8.23
N ILE A 327 -0.12 -12.63 -9.48
CA ILE A 327 -1.36 -11.92 -9.78
C ILE A 327 -2.54 -12.88 -9.64
N LYS A 328 -3.17 -12.92 -8.46
CA LYS A 328 -4.22 -13.87 -8.05
C LYS A 328 -5.44 -13.21 -7.41
N GLY A 329 -5.43 -11.90 -7.24
CA GLY A 329 -6.51 -11.15 -6.59
C GLY A 329 -7.82 -11.29 -7.33
N LYS A 330 -8.90 -11.44 -6.56
CA LYS A 330 -10.29 -11.55 -7.01
C LYS A 330 -11.00 -10.22 -6.79
N THR A 331 -12.09 -10.01 -7.50
CA THR A 331 -13.01 -8.90 -7.30
C THR A 331 -13.94 -9.11 -6.11
N GLY A 332 -14.62 -8.06 -5.69
CA GLY A 332 -15.57 -8.07 -4.58
C GLY A 332 -14.99 -7.61 -3.24
N ASN A 333 -15.87 -7.10 -2.38
CA ASN A 333 -15.49 -6.56 -1.07
C ASN A 333 -15.06 -7.65 -0.07
N ASP A 334 -15.37 -8.90 -0.34
CA ASP A 334 -14.99 -10.08 0.44
C ASP A 334 -13.59 -10.61 0.09
N HIS A 335 -12.94 -10.04 -0.93
CA HIS A 335 -11.59 -10.36 -1.38
C HIS A 335 -10.61 -9.17 -1.27
N PRO A 336 -10.53 -8.48 -0.13
CA PRO A 336 -9.63 -7.35 0.02
C PRO A 336 -8.16 -7.77 0.02
N GLN A 337 -7.31 -6.88 -0.46
CA GLN A 337 -5.87 -6.93 -0.22
C GLN A 337 -5.50 -5.85 0.78
N TYR A 338 -4.53 -6.13 1.64
CA TYR A 338 -4.06 -5.20 2.65
C TYR A 338 -2.57 -4.94 2.44
N CYS A 339 -2.15 -3.72 2.72
CA CYS A 339 -0.74 -3.35 2.68
C CYS A 339 -0.40 -2.33 3.76
N LEU A 340 0.88 -2.20 4.03
CA LEU A 340 1.42 -1.11 4.84
C LEU A 340 1.20 0.22 4.12
N GLU A 341 1.16 1.29 4.87
CA GLU A 341 1.13 2.65 4.36
C GLU A 341 2.29 2.92 3.43
N ASN A 342 2.00 3.54 2.28
CA ASN A 342 2.99 4.02 1.32
C ASN A 342 2.76 5.51 1.11
N THR A 343 3.60 6.32 1.74
CA THR A 343 3.54 7.78 1.72
C THR A 343 4.90 8.33 1.32
N PHE A 344 5.02 8.75 0.08
CA PHE A 344 6.27 9.25 -0.49
C PHE A 344 6.55 10.71 -0.10
N ASP A 345 7.80 11.14 -0.23
CA ASP A 345 8.15 12.54 -0.37
C ASP A 345 8.10 12.97 -1.86
N LEU A 346 8.19 14.27 -2.13
CA LEU A 346 8.02 14.83 -3.48
C LEU A 346 9.00 14.25 -4.51
N SER A 347 10.21 13.89 -4.10
CA SER A 347 11.25 13.37 -4.98
C SER A 347 11.01 11.90 -5.36
N ASN A 348 10.07 11.24 -4.71
CA ASN A 348 9.86 9.80 -4.75
C ASN A 348 8.56 9.37 -5.45
N MET A 349 7.90 10.26 -6.21
CA MET A 349 6.82 9.89 -7.13
C MET A 349 7.38 9.22 -8.39
N MET A 350 8.12 8.14 -8.19
CA MET A 350 8.81 7.41 -9.24
C MET A 350 8.32 5.98 -9.32
N GLN A 351 8.45 5.38 -10.49
CA GLN A 351 8.12 3.97 -10.67
C GLN A 351 8.94 3.09 -9.72
N GLY A 352 8.29 2.08 -9.14
CA GLY A 352 8.93 1.20 -8.16
C GLY A 352 9.05 1.76 -6.76
N GLN A 353 8.46 2.92 -6.48
CA GLN A 353 8.46 3.57 -5.18
C GLN A 353 7.05 3.83 -4.64
N THR A 354 6.06 3.98 -5.51
CA THR A 354 4.66 4.13 -5.15
C THR A 354 3.85 2.87 -5.41
N THR A 355 2.94 2.54 -4.50
CA THR A 355 2.07 1.36 -4.64
C THR A 355 1.22 1.47 -5.89
N ARG A 356 1.23 0.40 -6.69
CA ARG A 356 0.48 0.27 -7.93
C ARG A 356 -0.35 -1.01 -7.96
N VAL A 357 -1.28 -1.06 -8.90
CA VAL A 357 -2.09 -2.24 -9.20
C VAL A 357 -1.66 -2.82 -10.53
N VAL A 358 -1.43 -4.12 -10.58
CA VAL A 358 -1.17 -4.87 -11.81
C VAL A 358 -2.38 -5.73 -12.12
N PHE A 359 -2.82 -5.68 -13.38
CA PHE A 359 -3.91 -6.50 -13.91
C PHE A 359 -3.36 -7.53 -14.88
N LYS A 360 -3.88 -8.75 -14.80
CA LYS A 360 -3.69 -9.81 -15.80
C LYS A 360 -4.97 -9.94 -16.60
N ALA A 361 -4.86 -9.85 -17.91
CA ALA A 361 -6.00 -9.89 -18.82
C ALA A 361 -5.73 -10.82 -20.02
N VAL A 362 -6.79 -11.15 -20.73
CA VAL A 362 -6.74 -11.80 -22.05
C VAL A 362 -7.23 -10.78 -23.07
N TYR A 363 -6.36 -10.44 -24.00
CA TYR A 363 -6.64 -9.57 -25.13
C TYR A 363 -7.03 -10.39 -26.36
N THR A 364 -8.11 -10.01 -27.00
CA THR A 364 -8.58 -10.63 -28.24
C THR A 364 -8.63 -9.57 -29.34
N PRO A 365 -7.64 -9.58 -30.24
CA PRO A 365 -7.69 -8.70 -31.42
C PRO A 365 -8.94 -8.98 -32.26
N SER A 366 -9.57 -7.95 -32.76
CA SER A 366 -10.76 -8.07 -33.62
C SER A 366 -10.49 -8.92 -34.86
N ALA A 367 -9.27 -8.88 -35.39
CA ALA A 367 -8.81 -9.69 -36.52
C ALA A 367 -8.70 -11.20 -36.21
N LEU A 368 -8.65 -11.58 -34.92
CA LEU A 368 -8.53 -12.98 -34.48
C LEU A 368 -9.87 -13.55 -33.95
N VAL A 369 -10.91 -12.75 -33.88
CA VAL A 369 -12.24 -13.19 -33.43
C VAL A 369 -12.75 -14.31 -34.34
N GLY A 370 -13.17 -15.43 -33.72
CA GLY A 370 -13.66 -16.61 -34.46
C GLY A 370 -12.56 -17.53 -34.98
N THR A 371 -11.29 -17.24 -34.76
CA THR A 371 -10.17 -18.14 -35.07
C THR A 371 -9.79 -18.99 -33.85
N THR A 372 -9.04 -20.06 -34.08
CA THR A 372 -8.45 -20.90 -33.01
C THR A 372 -7.14 -20.32 -32.47
N GLU A 373 -6.55 -19.36 -33.17
CA GLU A 373 -5.28 -18.73 -32.83
C GLU A 373 -5.52 -17.65 -31.76
N LYS A 374 -4.88 -17.80 -30.64
CA LYS A 374 -4.96 -16.85 -29.51
C LYS A 374 -3.66 -16.09 -29.27
N THR A 375 -2.53 -16.73 -29.62
CA THR A 375 -1.20 -16.10 -29.51
C THR A 375 -0.98 -15.16 -30.69
N PHE A 376 -0.51 -13.96 -30.41
CA PHE A 376 -0.17 -12.97 -31.41
C PHE A 376 1.09 -12.20 -31.03
N TYR A 377 1.60 -11.41 -31.96
CA TYR A 377 2.89 -10.77 -31.86
C TYR A 377 2.82 -9.29 -32.26
N LYS A 378 3.77 -8.51 -31.74
CA LYS A 378 4.10 -7.16 -32.19
C LYS A 378 5.58 -7.03 -32.48
N ILE A 379 5.95 -6.17 -33.41
CA ILE A 379 7.36 -5.85 -33.72
C ILE A 379 7.65 -4.43 -33.23
N GLY A 380 8.52 -4.33 -32.23
CA GLY A 380 8.96 -3.05 -31.68
C GLY A 380 7.80 -2.10 -31.37
N ASN A 381 7.91 -0.86 -31.82
CA ASN A 381 6.88 0.17 -31.65
C ASN A 381 5.78 0.13 -32.72
N ASN A 382 5.80 -0.84 -33.63
CA ASN A 382 4.74 -0.97 -34.63
C ASN A 382 3.42 -1.36 -33.96
N THR A 383 2.33 -0.74 -34.41
CA THR A 383 0.98 -1.00 -33.87
C THR A 383 0.32 -2.23 -34.49
N ALA A 384 0.86 -2.78 -35.58
CA ALA A 384 0.31 -3.97 -36.22
C ALA A 384 0.38 -5.19 -35.32
N ILE A 385 -0.71 -5.94 -35.27
CA ILE A 385 -0.81 -7.25 -34.63
C ILE A 385 -0.58 -8.32 -35.69
N TRP A 386 0.36 -9.21 -35.41
CA TRP A 386 0.79 -10.27 -36.31
C TRP A 386 0.33 -11.64 -35.82
N LYS A 387 -0.18 -12.46 -36.73
CA LYS A 387 -0.27 -13.90 -36.52
C LYS A 387 1.12 -14.50 -36.63
N LYS A 388 1.31 -15.69 -36.04
CA LYS A 388 2.62 -16.36 -36.07
C LYS A 388 3.12 -16.58 -37.51
N ALA A 389 2.28 -17.17 -38.36
CA ALA A 389 2.66 -17.49 -39.74
C ALA A 389 3.00 -16.23 -40.55
N ASP A 390 2.21 -15.16 -40.43
CA ASP A 390 2.42 -13.91 -41.16
C ASP A 390 3.73 -13.21 -40.70
N LEU A 391 4.04 -13.28 -39.41
CA LEU A 391 5.27 -12.74 -38.86
C LEU A 391 6.50 -13.58 -39.28
N GLU A 392 6.41 -14.90 -39.23
CA GLU A 392 7.47 -15.80 -39.70
C GLU A 392 7.77 -15.58 -41.19
N GLU A 393 6.75 -15.38 -42.02
CA GLU A 393 6.92 -15.04 -43.45
C GLU A 393 7.58 -13.66 -43.65
N GLN A 394 7.17 -12.65 -42.86
CA GLN A 394 7.82 -11.35 -42.91
C GLN A 394 9.30 -11.42 -42.52
N ILE A 395 9.63 -12.16 -41.47
CA ILE A 395 11.03 -12.36 -41.04
C ILE A 395 11.80 -13.14 -42.10
N HIS A 396 11.21 -14.17 -42.70
CA HIS A 396 11.79 -14.92 -43.80
C HIS A 396 12.17 -14.00 -44.98
N THR A 397 11.25 -13.14 -45.42
CA THR A 397 11.50 -12.17 -46.50
C THR A 397 12.68 -11.26 -46.17
N VAL A 398 12.74 -10.73 -44.95
CA VAL A 398 13.87 -9.91 -44.49
C VAL A 398 15.17 -10.70 -44.42
N ALA A 399 15.12 -11.95 -43.95
CA ALA A 399 16.28 -12.80 -43.80
C ALA A 399 16.94 -13.15 -45.15
N VAL A 400 16.16 -13.66 -46.12
CA VAL A 400 16.69 -14.01 -47.46
C VAL A 400 17.22 -12.80 -48.20
N THR A 401 16.59 -11.63 -48.01
CA THR A 401 17.09 -10.35 -48.55
C THR A 401 18.42 -9.96 -47.90
N ALA A 402 18.55 -10.08 -46.56
CA ALA A 402 19.77 -9.77 -45.83
C ALA A 402 20.94 -10.70 -46.22
N MET A 403 20.63 -11.95 -46.57
CA MET A 403 21.57 -12.93 -47.05
C MET A 403 21.92 -12.79 -48.54
N GLY A 404 21.26 -11.92 -49.26
CA GLY A 404 21.45 -11.71 -50.70
C GLY A 404 20.99 -12.88 -51.56
N ILE A 405 20.03 -13.69 -51.10
CA ILE A 405 19.51 -14.86 -51.79
C ILE A 405 18.41 -14.40 -52.74
N THR A 406 18.62 -14.55 -54.05
CA THR A 406 17.67 -14.10 -55.08
C THR A 406 16.91 -15.25 -55.75
N ASP A 407 17.44 -16.48 -55.68
CA ASP A 407 16.79 -17.67 -56.25
C ASP A 407 15.65 -18.13 -55.32
N ALA A 408 14.45 -18.23 -55.86
CA ALA A 408 13.25 -18.60 -55.09
C ALA A 408 13.31 -20.03 -54.54
N THR A 409 13.98 -20.99 -55.24
CA THR A 409 14.16 -22.36 -54.77
C THR A 409 15.11 -22.41 -53.59
N GLU A 410 16.14 -21.57 -53.61
CA GLU A 410 17.08 -21.47 -52.50
C GLU A 410 16.46 -20.73 -51.31
N GLN A 411 15.69 -19.67 -51.54
CA GLN A 411 14.95 -18.97 -50.49
C GLN A 411 14.03 -19.93 -49.71
N ALA A 412 13.30 -20.83 -50.42
CA ALA A 412 12.36 -21.76 -49.79
C ALA A 412 13.04 -22.81 -48.85
N LYS A 413 14.38 -22.94 -48.90
CA LYS A 413 15.13 -23.81 -47.99
C LYS A 413 15.37 -23.20 -46.62
N TYR A 414 15.14 -21.91 -46.45
CA TYR A 414 15.23 -21.22 -45.14
C TYR A 414 13.85 -21.17 -44.51
N VAL A 415 13.74 -21.69 -43.32
CA VAL A 415 12.46 -21.75 -42.59
C VAL A 415 12.64 -20.96 -41.30
N VAL A 416 11.79 -19.94 -41.10
CA VAL A 416 11.74 -19.18 -39.85
C VAL A 416 10.76 -19.81 -38.89
N LYS A 417 11.16 -20.00 -37.64
CA LYS A 417 10.28 -20.43 -36.55
C LYS A 417 10.48 -19.58 -35.33
N LEU A 418 9.41 -18.98 -34.85
CA LEU A 418 9.37 -18.27 -33.59
C LEU A 418 8.97 -19.22 -32.48
N ASP A 419 9.67 -19.18 -31.35
CA ASP A 419 9.27 -19.88 -30.15
C ASP A 419 8.26 -19.02 -29.37
N ALA A 420 7.05 -19.54 -29.22
CA ALA A 420 6.01 -18.85 -28.47
C ALA A 420 6.29 -18.77 -26.96
N THR A 421 7.25 -19.57 -26.47
CA THR A 421 7.58 -19.63 -25.05
C THR A 421 8.79 -18.74 -24.68
N ASP A 422 9.47 -18.14 -25.66
CA ASP A 422 10.71 -17.38 -25.45
C ASP A 422 10.45 -15.94 -24.96
N ASN A 423 9.67 -15.84 -23.88
CA ASN A 423 9.36 -14.58 -23.21
C ASN A 423 10.39 -14.18 -22.13
N ASN A 424 11.57 -14.85 -22.09
CA ASN A 424 12.50 -14.74 -20.97
C ASN A 424 13.85 -14.12 -21.35
N ILE A 425 13.91 -13.28 -22.36
CA ILE A 425 15.19 -12.70 -22.76
C ILE A 425 15.39 -11.34 -22.08
N SER A 426 16.62 -11.10 -21.67
CA SER A 426 17.09 -9.85 -21.07
C SER A 426 16.69 -8.63 -21.88
N GLY A 427 15.78 -7.82 -21.35
CA GLY A 427 15.26 -6.64 -22.03
C GLY A 427 14.01 -6.13 -21.31
N GLU A 428 13.20 -5.36 -21.99
CA GLU A 428 11.85 -5.11 -21.53
C GLU A 428 11.11 -6.46 -21.50
N ALA A 429 10.52 -6.80 -20.36
CA ALA A 429 9.89 -8.08 -20.13
C ALA A 429 8.93 -8.47 -21.27
N GLY A 430 9.06 -9.69 -21.77
CA GLY A 430 8.24 -10.21 -22.85
C GLY A 430 8.63 -9.83 -24.27
N GLN A 431 9.82 -9.24 -24.48
CA GLN A 431 10.35 -8.93 -25.81
C GLN A 431 11.62 -9.74 -26.12
N HIS A 432 11.83 -10.05 -27.40
CA HIS A 432 13.03 -10.78 -27.86
C HIS A 432 13.53 -10.29 -29.22
N LEU A 433 14.78 -10.58 -29.50
CA LEU A 433 15.41 -10.38 -30.81
C LEU A 433 15.35 -11.68 -31.62
N ILE A 434 15.49 -11.58 -32.95
CA ILE A 434 15.74 -12.75 -33.78
C ILE A 434 17.14 -13.28 -33.48
N LYS A 435 17.24 -14.61 -33.37
CA LYS A 435 18.47 -15.36 -33.17
C LYS A 435 18.72 -16.29 -34.34
N ALA A 436 19.95 -16.79 -34.47
CA ALA A 436 20.32 -17.73 -35.53
C ALA A 436 19.46 -19.01 -35.53
N GLU A 437 19.11 -19.50 -34.35
CA GLU A 437 18.26 -20.68 -34.14
C GLU A 437 16.82 -20.51 -34.61
N ASN A 438 16.35 -19.26 -34.79
CA ASN A 438 15.02 -19.01 -35.36
C ASN A 438 14.99 -19.24 -36.89
N ILE A 439 16.14 -19.40 -37.55
CA ILE A 439 16.23 -19.55 -39.00
C ILE A 439 16.95 -20.86 -39.31
N THR A 440 16.21 -21.85 -39.80
CA THR A 440 16.71 -23.17 -40.12
C THR A 440 16.87 -23.36 -41.63
N TYR A 441 18.04 -23.89 -42.06
CA TYR A 441 18.26 -24.29 -43.45
C TYR A 441 17.88 -25.78 -43.61
N THR A 442 17.05 -26.07 -44.58
CA THR A 442 16.52 -27.40 -44.86
C THR A 442 17.14 -28.06 -46.10
N GLY A 443 18.08 -27.40 -46.78
CA GLY A 443 18.81 -27.93 -47.94
C GLY A 443 19.91 -28.91 -47.54
N GLU A 444 20.61 -29.45 -48.55
CA GLU A 444 21.77 -30.30 -48.32
C GLU A 444 22.97 -29.48 -47.85
N GLY A 445 23.64 -29.94 -46.81
CA GLY A 445 24.80 -29.27 -46.19
C GLY A 445 24.41 -28.46 -44.94
N THR A 446 25.44 -27.91 -44.26
CA THR A 446 25.25 -27.06 -43.08
C THR A 446 25.36 -25.58 -43.49
N SER A 447 24.26 -24.92 -43.83
CA SER A 447 24.23 -23.48 -43.94
C SER A 447 23.71 -22.89 -42.63
N GLN A 448 24.63 -22.47 -41.75
CA GLN A 448 24.25 -21.75 -40.56
C GLN A 448 24.13 -20.25 -40.90
N VAL A 449 23.07 -19.62 -40.41
CA VAL A 449 22.95 -18.16 -40.54
C VAL A 449 24.03 -17.48 -39.71
N ASN A 450 24.88 -16.73 -40.39
CA ASN A 450 25.94 -16.00 -39.72
C ASN A 450 25.42 -14.98 -38.71
N PRO A 451 25.95 -14.88 -37.49
CA PRO A 451 25.55 -13.88 -36.50
C PRO A 451 25.46 -12.44 -37.04
N ASN A 452 26.36 -12.05 -37.94
CA ASN A 452 26.33 -10.72 -38.57
C ASN A 452 25.06 -10.52 -39.43
N VAL A 453 24.59 -11.58 -40.07
CA VAL A 453 23.33 -11.53 -40.84
C VAL A 453 22.14 -11.40 -39.91
N VAL A 454 22.18 -12.09 -38.76
CA VAL A 454 21.13 -11.95 -37.73
C VAL A 454 21.02 -10.52 -37.22
N ASN A 455 22.14 -9.85 -36.97
CA ASN A 455 22.16 -8.44 -36.59
C ASN A 455 21.53 -7.57 -37.70
N THR A 456 21.86 -7.81 -38.97
CA THR A 456 21.26 -7.10 -40.10
C THR A 456 19.75 -7.34 -40.17
N ILE A 457 19.28 -8.56 -39.90
CA ILE A 457 17.85 -8.89 -39.84
C ILE A 457 17.15 -8.08 -38.74
N ASN A 458 17.71 -8.08 -37.54
CA ASN A 458 17.19 -7.33 -36.41
C ASN A 458 17.12 -5.82 -36.72
N GLU A 459 18.18 -5.25 -37.29
CA GLU A 459 18.21 -3.85 -37.70
C GLU A 459 17.13 -3.51 -38.74
N LYS A 460 16.97 -4.36 -39.77
CA LYS A 460 15.93 -4.18 -40.80
C LYS A 460 14.51 -4.29 -40.26
N LEU A 461 14.29 -5.07 -39.20
CA LEU A 461 13.02 -5.19 -38.49
C LEU A 461 12.83 -4.05 -37.46
N GLY A 462 13.82 -3.17 -37.27
CA GLY A 462 13.78 -2.12 -36.26
C GLY A 462 13.94 -2.62 -34.83
N LEU A 463 14.50 -3.83 -34.67
CA LEU A 463 14.79 -4.41 -33.35
C LEU A 463 16.13 -3.90 -32.84
N LYS A 464 16.23 -3.57 -31.56
CA LYS A 464 17.41 -2.93 -30.98
C LYS A 464 17.71 -3.46 -29.58
N GLU A 465 19.00 -3.56 -29.32
CA GLU A 465 19.55 -3.80 -28.00
C GLU A 465 20.56 -2.68 -27.68
N GLU A 466 20.47 -2.12 -26.48
CA GLU A 466 21.36 -1.07 -25.99
C GLU A 466 21.81 -1.41 -24.57
N GLY A 467 23.12 -1.46 -24.34
CA GLY A 467 23.66 -1.76 -23.02
C GLY A 467 23.26 -3.12 -22.45
N GLY A 468 23.06 -4.13 -23.30
CA GLY A 468 22.63 -5.48 -22.90
C GLY A 468 21.13 -5.58 -22.58
N LYS A 469 20.33 -4.56 -22.93
CA LYS A 469 18.88 -4.56 -22.78
C LYS A 469 18.19 -4.38 -24.13
N ILE A 470 17.16 -5.17 -24.39
CA ILE A 470 16.32 -5.01 -25.58
C ILE A 470 15.46 -3.76 -25.37
N THR A 471 15.67 -2.75 -26.23
CA THR A 471 14.89 -1.50 -26.22
C THR A 471 13.76 -1.52 -27.25
N SER A 472 13.86 -2.40 -28.24
CA SER A 472 12.80 -2.66 -29.24
C SER A 472 12.92 -4.12 -29.67
N GLY A 473 11.93 -4.94 -29.38
CA GLY A 473 11.93 -6.38 -29.66
C GLY A 473 10.63 -6.88 -30.29
N ILE A 474 10.55 -8.17 -30.56
CA ILE A 474 9.31 -8.87 -30.86
C ILE A 474 8.62 -9.20 -29.54
N ALA A 475 7.46 -8.61 -29.31
CA ALA A 475 6.61 -8.88 -28.17
C ALA A 475 5.68 -10.06 -28.49
N THR A 476 5.67 -11.07 -27.61
CA THR A 476 4.79 -12.25 -27.72
C THR A 476 3.68 -12.17 -26.68
N TYR A 477 2.44 -12.21 -27.14
CA TYR A 477 1.24 -12.30 -26.29
C TYR A 477 0.71 -13.74 -26.31
N LEU A 478 1.31 -14.57 -25.45
CA LEU A 478 0.98 -15.98 -25.39
C LEU A 478 -0.45 -16.19 -24.91
N ASP A 479 -1.26 -16.92 -25.69
CA ASP A 479 -2.70 -17.10 -25.45
C ASP A 479 -3.49 -15.78 -25.26
N GLY A 480 -2.97 -14.68 -25.81
CA GLY A 480 -3.53 -13.36 -25.66
C GLY A 480 -3.29 -12.71 -24.31
N VAL A 481 -2.47 -13.31 -23.45
CA VAL A 481 -2.21 -12.76 -22.11
C VAL A 481 -1.49 -11.42 -22.22
N THR A 482 -2.02 -10.44 -21.50
CA THR A 482 -1.50 -9.08 -21.43
C THR A 482 -1.62 -8.54 -20.02
N TYR A 483 -0.82 -7.52 -19.71
CA TYR A 483 -0.76 -6.91 -18.38
C TYR A 483 -0.99 -5.41 -18.47
N TYR A 484 -1.67 -4.87 -17.46
CA TYR A 484 -1.89 -3.44 -17.33
C TYR A 484 -1.45 -3.00 -15.94
N ILE A 485 -1.09 -1.75 -15.79
CA ILE A 485 -0.76 -1.14 -14.51
C ILE A 485 -1.61 0.11 -14.29
N ALA A 486 -1.99 0.34 -13.05
CA ALA A 486 -2.62 1.58 -12.62
C ALA A 486 -2.03 2.04 -11.28
N ARG A 487 -1.98 3.34 -11.06
CA ARG A 487 -1.57 3.96 -9.80
C ARG A 487 -2.79 4.21 -8.92
N ILE A 488 -2.60 4.06 -7.60
CA ILE A 488 -3.64 4.44 -6.65
C ILE A 488 -3.48 5.93 -6.38
N LYS A 489 -4.41 6.73 -6.90
CA LYS A 489 -4.41 8.20 -6.77
C LYS A 489 -5.14 8.58 -5.49
N HIS A 490 -4.43 9.18 -4.52
CA HIS A 490 -5.03 9.53 -3.24
C HIS A 490 -5.71 10.90 -3.27
N PHE A 491 -5.00 11.95 -3.70
CA PHE A 491 -5.55 13.31 -3.81
C PHE A 491 -5.57 13.79 -5.28
N ASN A 492 -5.91 12.92 -6.21
CA ASN A 492 -5.76 13.16 -7.64
C ASN A 492 -6.38 14.49 -8.12
N GLU A 493 -7.59 14.80 -7.70
CA GLU A 493 -8.30 16.02 -8.13
C GLU A 493 -7.73 17.29 -7.52
N LEU A 494 -7.17 17.20 -6.31
CA LEU A 494 -6.50 18.31 -5.64
C LEU A 494 -5.10 18.56 -6.18
N THR A 495 -4.51 17.61 -6.90
CA THR A 495 -3.14 17.63 -7.36
C THR A 495 -3.00 17.16 -8.81
N PRO A 496 -3.72 17.77 -9.77
CA PRO A 496 -3.60 17.38 -11.17
C PRO A 496 -2.16 17.59 -11.65
N TRP A 497 -1.60 16.57 -12.33
CA TRP A 497 -0.27 16.70 -12.90
C TRP A 497 -0.30 17.55 -14.17
N THR A 498 0.70 18.40 -14.30
CA THR A 498 0.92 19.19 -15.53
C THR A 498 2.11 18.58 -16.27
N ALA A 499 1.90 18.16 -17.51
CA ALA A 499 2.94 17.57 -18.34
C ALA A 499 4.14 18.52 -18.48
N GLY A 500 5.36 17.97 -18.27
CA GLY A 500 6.61 18.73 -18.32
C GLY A 500 6.98 19.45 -17.02
N GLU A 501 6.12 19.45 -15.99
CA GLU A 501 6.53 19.85 -14.66
C GLU A 501 7.28 18.69 -13.97
N GLY A 502 8.50 18.95 -13.52
CA GLY A 502 9.23 18.00 -12.68
C GLY A 502 8.69 17.95 -11.25
N TYR A 503 8.86 16.83 -10.59
CA TYR A 503 8.54 16.66 -9.17
C TYR A 503 9.59 17.26 -8.22
N GLY A 504 10.44 18.16 -8.69
CA GLY A 504 11.52 18.75 -7.88
C GLY A 504 11.03 19.33 -6.55
N THR A 505 11.96 19.60 -5.67
CA THR A 505 11.81 20.00 -4.24
C THR A 505 10.90 21.19 -3.93
N LYS A 506 10.17 21.71 -4.90
CA LYS A 506 9.30 22.90 -4.75
C LYS A 506 7.86 22.70 -5.24
N ASN A 507 7.50 21.52 -5.69
CA ASN A 507 6.15 21.26 -6.16
C ASN A 507 5.28 20.59 -5.07
N ASP A 508 5.18 21.24 -3.91
CA ASP A 508 4.41 20.79 -2.74
C ASP A 508 2.97 20.41 -3.08
N LYS A 509 2.42 21.00 -4.16
CA LYS A 509 1.08 20.69 -4.66
C LYS A 509 0.90 19.20 -5.03
N TYR A 510 2.00 18.50 -5.34
CA TYR A 510 1.94 17.08 -5.71
C TYR A 510 2.07 16.11 -4.53
N LEU A 511 2.41 16.59 -3.33
CA LEU A 511 2.44 15.72 -2.16
C LEU A 511 1.06 15.12 -1.93
N GLY A 512 1.00 13.81 -1.80
CA GLY A 512 -0.24 13.06 -1.63
C GLY A 512 -1.00 12.75 -2.92
N ARG A 513 -0.44 13.04 -4.11
CA ARG A 513 -1.04 12.66 -5.39
C ARG A 513 -1.26 11.16 -5.49
N TYR A 514 -0.24 10.38 -5.18
CA TYR A 514 -0.29 8.93 -5.08
C TYR A 514 -0.12 8.47 -3.64
N GLY A 515 -0.19 7.17 -3.43
CA GLY A 515 0.06 6.53 -2.17
C GLY A 515 -1.17 5.86 -1.56
N VAL A 516 -0.93 5.05 -0.56
CA VAL A 516 -1.96 4.38 0.23
C VAL A 516 -1.73 4.69 1.70
N LEU A 517 -2.73 5.24 2.35
CA LEU A 517 -2.66 5.64 3.75
C LEU A 517 -3.27 4.59 4.65
N ARG A 518 -2.67 4.37 5.82
CA ARG A 518 -3.26 3.54 6.86
C ARG A 518 -4.70 3.98 7.19
N ASN A 519 -5.50 3.04 7.63
CA ASN A 519 -6.90 3.25 7.99
C ASN A 519 -7.76 3.85 6.87
N ASN A 520 -7.41 3.60 5.60
CA ASN A 520 -8.20 3.93 4.44
C ASN A 520 -8.57 2.67 3.64
N TRP A 521 -9.72 2.73 3.00
CA TRP A 521 -10.19 1.72 2.08
C TRP A 521 -10.25 2.31 0.68
N TYR A 522 -9.46 1.75 -0.23
CA TYR A 522 -9.42 2.09 -1.64
C TYR A 522 -10.26 1.07 -2.39
N ASP A 523 -11.42 1.48 -2.87
CA ASP A 523 -12.30 0.65 -3.68
C ASP A 523 -12.12 1.04 -5.14
N LEU A 524 -11.54 0.13 -5.92
CA LEU A 524 -11.10 0.38 -7.29
C LEU A 524 -12.10 -0.19 -8.28
N SER A 525 -12.31 0.50 -9.39
CA SER A 525 -13.09 -0.01 -10.52
C SER A 525 -12.41 0.31 -11.84
N VAL A 526 -12.35 -0.67 -12.75
CA VAL A 526 -11.90 -0.44 -14.11
C VAL A 526 -13.04 0.14 -14.92
N THR A 527 -12.84 1.31 -15.50
CA THR A 527 -13.89 2.02 -16.26
C THR A 527 -13.75 1.84 -17.77
N SER A 528 -12.53 1.78 -18.27
CA SER A 528 -12.28 1.58 -19.70
C SER A 528 -10.87 1.07 -19.97
N ILE A 529 -10.68 0.49 -21.15
CA ILE A 529 -9.37 0.11 -21.69
C ILE A 529 -9.26 0.67 -23.09
N SER A 530 -8.17 1.39 -23.36
CA SER A 530 -7.98 2.11 -24.63
C SER A 530 -6.99 1.43 -25.58
N GLY A 531 -6.35 0.33 -25.19
CA GLY A 531 -5.38 -0.33 -26.06
C GLY A 531 -4.81 -1.63 -25.52
N LEU A 532 -3.84 -2.17 -26.26
CA LEU A 532 -3.11 -3.37 -25.87
C LEU A 532 -2.12 -3.06 -24.75
N GLY A 533 -2.16 -3.84 -23.67
CA GLY A 533 -1.24 -3.73 -22.55
C GLY A 533 0.15 -4.33 -22.83
N TYR A 534 0.89 -4.60 -21.79
CA TYR A 534 2.24 -5.16 -21.87
C TYR A 534 2.23 -6.68 -22.07
N PRO A 535 3.22 -7.27 -22.76
CA PRO A 535 3.31 -8.73 -22.94
C PRO A 535 3.73 -9.48 -21.67
N ASP A 536 4.32 -8.79 -20.71
CA ASP A 536 4.65 -9.29 -19.36
C ASP A 536 4.45 -8.16 -18.33
N VAL A 537 4.57 -8.48 -17.03
CA VAL A 537 4.54 -7.45 -15.98
C VAL A 537 5.66 -6.45 -16.23
N PRO A 538 5.35 -5.17 -16.47
CA PRO A 538 6.39 -4.21 -16.82
C PRO A 538 7.33 -3.96 -15.66
N GLU A 539 8.63 -4.03 -15.93
CA GLU A 539 9.68 -3.70 -14.99
C GLU A 539 9.55 -2.23 -14.57
N VAL A 540 9.76 -1.97 -13.30
CA VAL A 540 9.76 -0.60 -12.78
C VAL A 540 11.06 0.11 -13.15
N LYS A 541 10.94 1.39 -13.49
CA LYS A 541 12.07 2.27 -13.83
C LYS A 541 12.22 3.34 -12.74
N PRO A 542 13.05 3.12 -11.69
CA PRO A 542 13.05 3.96 -10.49
C PRO A 542 13.38 5.45 -10.69
N THR A 543 13.88 5.82 -11.85
CA THR A 543 14.20 7.21 -12.22
C THR A 543 13.16 7.84 -13.16
N VAL A 544 12.09 7.12 -13.48
CA VAL A 544 11.01 7.60 -14.36
C VAL A 544 9.81 7.96 -13.50
N PRO A 545 9.25 9.17 -13.67
CA PRO A 545 8.04 9.59 -12.98
C PRO A 545 6.84 8.65 -13.21
N ASP A 546 6.02 8.51 -12.20
CA ASP A 546 4.83 7.64 -12.25
C ASP A 546 3.82 8.06 -13.32
N ASP A 547 3.63 9.36 -13.53
CA ASP A 547 2.67 9.90 -14.49
C ASP A 547 3.00 9.59 -15.96
N GLU A 548 4.24 9.26 -16.28
CA GLU A 548 4.66 8.98 -17.67
C GLU A 548 4.20 7.60 -18.18
N ASN A 549 3.66 6.73 -17.32
CA ASN A 549 3.35 5.34 -17.68
C ASN A 549 1.89 4.92 -17.51
N GLU A 550 0.95 5.83 -17.31
CA GLU A 550 -0.46 5.49 -17.33
C GLU A 550 -0.94 5.32 -18.77
N GLN A 551 -0.69 4.15 -19.36
CA GLN A 551 -1.14 3.85 -20.72
C GLN A 551 -2.17 2.71 -20.69
N TYR A 552 -3.26 2.93 -21.44
CA TYR A 552 -4.22 1.92 -21.88
C TYR A 552 -5.26 1.39 -20.90
N ILE A 553 -5.19 1.68 -19.58
CA ILE A 553 -6.24 1.30 -18.63
C ILE A 553 -6.66 2.51 -17.79
N ASN A 554 -7.94 2.76 -17.72
CA ASN A 554 -8.51 3.75 -16.80
C ASN A 554 -9.10 3.03 -15.60
N VAL A 555 -8.59 3.35 -14.42
CA VAL A 555 -9.08 2.85 -13.14
C VAL A 555 -9.62 4.01 -12.33
N GLU A 556 -10.88 3.91 -11.97
CA GLU A 556 -11.48 4.79 -10.99
C GLU A 556 -11.08 4.32 -9.60
N VAL A 557 -10.56 5.25 -8.79
CA VAL A 557 -10.19 5.01 -7.41
C VAL A 557 -11.20 5.67 -6.50
N LYS A 558 -11.99 4.85 -5.81
CA LYS A 558 -12.90 5.29 -4.78
C LYS A 558 -12.21 5.15 -3.43
N ILE A 559 -11.78 6.27 -2.85
CA ILE A 559 -11.15 6.24 -1.53
C ILE A 559 -12.24 6.31 -0.47
N LEU A 560 -12.29 5.25 0.30
CA LEU A 560 -13.15 5.15 1.45
C LEU A 560 -12.25 5.38 2.66
N SER A 561 -12.53 6.30 3.54
CA SER A 561 -11.94 6.11 4.84
C SER A 561 -12.41 4.72 5.30
N TRP A 562 -11.63 3.99 6.02
CA TRP A 562 -12.08 2.73 6.64
C TRP A 562 -12.95 3.07 7.88
N ALA A 563 -13.61 3.93 7.50
CA ALA A 563 -14.91 4.51 7.39
C ALA A 563 -15.07 5.13 5.97
N LYS A 564 -15.93 4.66 5.16
CA LYS A 564 -16.09 4.75 3.70
C LYS A 564 -16.08 6.17 3.09
N ARG A 565 -15.40 6.37 1.95
CA ARG A 565 -15.59 7.50 1.01
C ARG A 565 -15.66 7.02 -0.44
N SER A 566 -16.52 7.67 -1.21
CA SER A 566 -16.67 7.45 -2.66
C SER A 566 -16.24 8.67 -3.44
N GLN A 567 -15.49 8.46 -4.49
CA GLN A 567 -15.25 9.45 -5.52
C GLN A 567 -15.33 8.80 -6.89
N GLN A 568 -16.03 9.44 -7.84
CA GLN A 568 -16.03 9.07 -9.25
C GLN A 568 -15.08 9.99 -10.00
N ILE A 569 -14.13 9.44 -10.73
CA ILE A 569 -13.26 10.18 -11.64
C ILE A 569 -13.57 9.75 -13.06
N LYS A 570 -13.93 10.70 -13.93
CA LYS A 570 -13.87 10.55 -15.37
C LYS A 570 -12.52 11.07 -15.85
N LEU A 571 -11.75 10.21 -16.48
CA LEU A 571 -10.57 10.61 -17.25
C LEU A 571 -10.94 10.80 -18.72
#